data_6fff14ccc6fc54ce557a9419aa396c9e
#
_entry.id   6fff14ccc6fc54ce557a9419aa396c9e
#
_cell.length_a   1.000
_cell.length_b   1.000
_cell.length_c   1.000
_cell.angle_alpha   90.00
_cell.angle_beta   90.00
_cell.angle_gamma   90.00
#
_symmetry.space_group_name_H-M   'P 1'
#
loop_
_entity.id
_entity.type
_entity.pdbx_description
1 polymer ?
#
loop_
_entity_poly.entity_id
_entity_poly.type
_entity_poly.pdbx_seq_one_letter_code
_entity_poly.pdbx_strand_id
1 'polypeptide(L)'
;MVTVFVMAQGHQQRIGHLLGVKGMPSYKHLLKVSETETILSRACRLFLEAGADQVIPVVHLDMAFITPCMDLGLPFFVQRDPGASILNGIYNVRKAWGGRTVIALGDVVYSRATARMMVMTGQFEMFERPGENLTTGNPYPERFGLAFSGLDHAALAEVLERPGFRNHSDHKLIHLKTALAGRLAIREVTDYTDDVDTEEALKEWFPRLKAAAAVDT
;
A
#
# COMPACT_ATOMS: atom_id res chain seq x y z
N MET A 1 12.16 7.39 -15.06
CA MET A 1 10.96 6.53 -15.03
C MET A 1 10.64 6.18 -13.58
N VAL A 2 9.43 6.46 -13.13
CA VAL A 2 8.90 6.15 -11.79
C VAL A 2 7.90 5.01 -11.91
N THR A 3 8.16 3.91 -11.23
CA THR A 3 7.26 2.75 -11.16
C THR A 3 6.66 2.65 -9.76
N VAL A 4 5.34 2.58 -9.66
CA VAL A 4 4.61 2.41 -8.40
C VAL A 4 4.03 0.99 -8.35
N PHE A 5 4.34 0.24 -7.31
CA PHE A 5 3.69 -1.03 -6.99
C PHE A 5 2.68 -0.80 -5.88
N VAL A 6 1.40 -1.10 -6.16
CA VAL A 6 0.33 -1.01 -5.16
C VAL A 6 0.06 -2.41 -4.61
N MET A 7 0.47 -2.65 -3.37
CA MET A 7 0.50 -3.96 -2.74
C MET A 7 -0.88 -4.34 -2.18
N ALA A 8 -1.69 -5.02 -2.96
CA ALA A 8 -3.05 -5.43 -2.61
C ALA A 8 -3.19 -6.96 -2.44
N GLN A 9 -2.19 -7.59 -1.85
CA GLN A 9 -2.09 -9.05 -1.74
C GLN A 9 -2.44 -9.61 -0.34
N GLY A 10 -2.65 -8.74 0.65
CA GLY A 10 -2.83 -9.14 2.04
C GLY A 10 -4.23 -9.71 2.34
N HIS A 11 -4.29 -10.82 3.09
CA HIS A 11 -5.54 -11.27 3.72
C HIS A 11 -5.83 -10.45 4.97
N GLN A 12 -7.07 -9.95 5.07
CA GLN A 12 -7.53 -9.20 6.24
C GLN A 12 -8.07 -10.15 7.31
N GLN A 13 -7.25 -10.42 8.32
CA GLN A 13 -7.64 -11.30 9.43
C GLN A 13 -8.54 -10.57 10.45
N ARG A 14 -8.31 -9.27 10.69
CA ARG A 14 -8.98 -8.51 11.75
C ARG A 14 -10.45 -8.17 11.45
N ILE A 15 -10.77 -7.83 10.20
CA ILE A 15 -12.13 -7.51 9.75
C ILE A 15 -12.67 -8.52 8.73
N GLY A 16 -11.95 -9.63 8.54
CA GLY A 16 -12.30 -10.64 7.53
C GLY A 16 -13.69 -11.25 7.74
N HIS A 17 -14.17 -11.34 9.00
CA HIS A 17 -15.51 -11.82 9.32
C HIS A 17 -16.63 -10.87 8.89
N LEU A 18 -16.34 -9.58 8.70
CA LEU A 18 -17.28 -8.58 8.17
C LEU A 18 -17.24 -8.52 6.64
N LEU A 19 -16.07 -8.80 6.05
CA LEU A 19 -15.92 -8.86 4.60
C LEU A 19 -16.61 -10.12 4.07
N GLY A 20 -17.34 -9.98 2.96
CA GLY A 20 -18.17 -11.06 2.42
C GLY A 20 -19.60 -11.07 2.94
N VAL A 21 -19.98 -10.21 3.88
CA VAL A 21 -21.38 -9.94 4.22
C VAL A 21 -22.06 -9.28 3.02
N LYS A 22 -23.35 -9.56 2.81
CA LYS A 22 -24.12 -9.01 1.69
C LYS A 22 -23.91 -7.50 1.57
N GLY A 23 -23.35 -7.05 0.44
CA GLY A 23 -23.05 -5.64 0.16
C GLY A 23 -21.63 -5.19 0.51
N MET A 24 -20.81 -6.05 1.16
CA MET A 24 -19.38 -5.80 1.33
C MET A 24 -18.53 -6.73 0.46
N PRO A 25 -17.43 -6.24 -0.14
CA PRO A 25 -16.50 -7.10 -0.86
C PRO A 25 -15.74 -8.01 0.11
N SER A 26 -15.21 -9.13 -0.39
CA SER A 26 -14.42 -10.07 0.41
C SER A 26 -13.05 -9.52 0.81
N TYR A 27 -12.63 -8.40 0.23
CA TYR A 27 -11.32 -7.80 0.44
C TYR A 27 -11.46 -6.30 0.73
N LYS A 28 -10.75 -5.80 1.73
CA LYS A 28 -10.79 -4.39 2.13
C LYS A 28 -10.30 -3.44 1.02
N HIS A 29 -9.33 -3.86 0.19
CA HIS A 29 -8.86 -3.09 -0.96
C HIS A 29 -9.97 -2.76 -1.98
N LEU A 30 -11.04 -3.56 -2.00
CA LEU A 30 -12.20 -3.41 -2.88
C LEU A 30 -13.35 -2.64 -2.22
N LEU A 31 -13.19 -2.13 -1.00
CA LEU A 31 -14.14 -1.24 -0.36
C LEU A 31 -14.29 0.04 -1.19
N LYS A 32 -15.55 0.43 -1.44
CA LYS A 32 -15.84 1.62 -2.25
C LYS A 32 -15.62 2.90 -1.45
N VAL A 33 -14.74 3.76 -1.94
CA VAL A 33 -14.53 5.13 -1.45
C VAL A 33 -15.46 6.14 -2.15
N SER A 34 -15.97 5.81 -3.34
CA SER A 34 -17.00 6.56 -4.07
C SER A 34 -17.95 5.60 -4.78
N GLU A 35 -18.89 6.12 -5.59
CA GLU A 35 -19.75 5.28 -6.42
C GLU A 35 -18.98 4.46 -7.45
N THR A 36 -17.88 5.02 -7.96
CA THR A 36 -17.09 4.47 -9.06
C THR A 36 -15.74 3.91 -8.66
N GLU A 37 -15.22 4.25 -7.48
CA GLU A 37 -13.87 3.89 -7.06
C GLU A 37 -13.84 3.02 -5.80
N THR A 38 -12.96 2.03 -5.82
CA THR A 38 -12.49 1.29 -4.65
C THR A 38 -11.24 1.94 -4.07
N ILE A 39 -10.78 1.51 -2.87
CA ILE A 39 -9.50 1.94 -2.28
C ILE A 39 -8.37 1.67 -3.29
N LEU A 40 -8.31 0.47 -3.87
CA LEU A 40 -7.29 0.08 -4.84
C LEU A 40 -7.32 0.94 -6.10
N SER A 41 -8.48 1.08 -6.75
CA SER A 41 -8.58 1.84 -8.00
C SER A 41 -8.27 3.32 -7.79
N ARG A 42 -8.68 3.90 -6.65
CA ARG A 42 -8.32 5.26 -6.26
C ARG A 42 -6.80 5.40 -6.09
N ALA A 43 -6.15 4.49 -5.37
CA ALA A 43 -4.71 4.53 -5.19
C ALA A 43 -4.00 4.53 -6.55
N CYS A 44 -4.39 3.62 -7.46
CA CYS A 44 -3.80 3.55 -8.80
C CYS A 44 -3.98 4.86 -9.58
N ARG A 45 -5.18 5.44 -9.59
CA ARG A 45 -5.45 6.71 -10.27
C ARG A 45 -4.61 7.84 -9.68
N LEU A 46 -4.58 8.00 -8.35
CA LEU A 46 -3.83 9.07 -7.70
C LEU A 46 -2.33 9.01 -7.97
N PHE A 47 -1.75 7.82 -8.03
CA PHE A 47 -0.33 7.66 -8.38
C PHE A 47 -0.04 7.98 -9.85
N LEU A 48 -0.96 7.65 -10.77
CA LEU A 48 -0.85 8.09 -12.17
C LEU A 48 -0.95 9.62 -12.29
N GLU A 49 -1.93 10.25 -11.63
CA GLU A 49 -2.09 11.70 -11.60
C GLU A 49 -0.90 12.42 -10.94
N ALA A 50 -0.24 11.76 -9.98
CA ALA A 50 0.98 12.26 -9.35
C ALA A 50 2.20 12.22 -10.28
N GLY A 51 2.09 11.62 -11.47
CA GLY A 51 3.15 11.57 -12.48
C GLY A 51 3.98 10.28 -12.46
N ALA A 52 3.45 9.18 -11.93
CA ALA A 52 4.06 7.88 -12.10
C ALA A 52 4.00 7.45 -13.58
N ASP A 53 5.11 6.97 -14.12
CA ASP A 53 5.16 6.45 -15.50
C ASP A 53 4.44 5.11 -15.62
N GLN A 54 4.45 4.33 -14.54
CA GLN A 54 3.75 3.04 -14.44
C GLN A 54 3.18 2.84 -13.04
N VAL A 55 1.95 2.33 -12.96
CA VAL A 55 1.33 1.84 -11.74
C VAL A 55 0.97 0.37 -11.94
N ILE A 56 1.49 -0.49 -11.07
CA ILE A 56 1.38 -1.94 -11.16
C ILE A 56 0.76 -2.48 -9.86
N PRO A 57 -0.55 -2.76 -9.83
CA PRO A 57 -1.15 -3.48 -8.72
C PRO A 57 -0.50 -4.86 -8.54
N VAL A 58 -0.13 -5.18 -7.30
CA VAL A 58 0.32 -6.52 -6.91
C VAL A 58 -0.84 -7.17 -6.17
N VAL A 59 -1.52 -8.08 -6.85
CA VAL A 59 -2.82 -8.60 -6.41
C VAL A 59 -2.77 -10.09 -6.14
N HIS A 60 -3.74 -10.58 -5.39
CA HIS A 60 -3.95 -12.00 -5.22
C HIS A 60 -4.52 -12.64 -6.49
N LEU A 61 -4.31 -13.96 -6.64
CA LEU A 61 -4.91 -14.75 -7.74
C LEU A 61 -6.41 -14.96 -7.47
N ASP A 62 -7.18 -13.90 -7.61
CA ASP A 62 -8.64 -13.91 -7.47
C ASP A 62 -9.23 -12.97 -8.53
N MET A 63 -10.27 -13.43 -9.22
CA MET A 63 -10.94 -12.62 -10.23
C MET A 63 -11.53 -11.32 -9.69
N ALA A 64 -11.85 -11.27 -8.38
CA ALA A 64 -12.30 -10.05 -7.72
C ALA A 64 -11.26 -8.91 -7.81
N PHE A 65 -9.95 -9.24 -7.91
CA PHE A 65 -8.89 -8.26 -8.13
C PHE A 65 -8.50 -8.12 -9.60
N ILE A 66 -8.43 -9.25 -10.30
CA ILE A 66 -7.94 -9.27 -11.69
C ILE A 66 -8.87 -8.46 -12.59
N THR A 67 -10.18 -8.65 -12.47
CA THR A 67 -11.17 -7.95 -13.31
C THR A 67 -11.04 -6.41 -13.16
N PRO A 68 -11.04 -5.81 -11.97
CA PRO A 68 -10.84 -4.36 -11.85
C PRO A 68 -9.53 -3.85 -12.43
N CYS A 69 -8.42 -4.61 -12.32
CA CYS A 69 -7.16 -4.22 -12.93
C CYS A 69 -7.23 -4.23 -14.46
N MET A 70 -7.90 -5.24 -15.05
CA MET A 70 -8.13 -5.32 -16.48
C MET A 70 -9.03 -4.18 -16.97
N ASP A 71 -10.10 -3.86 -16.23
CA ASP A 71 -11.02 -2.77 -16.57
C ASP A 71 -10.33 -1.40 -16.55
N LEU A 72 -9.34 -1.23 -15.67
CA LEU A 72 -8.50 -0.03 -15.62
C LEU A 72 -7.42 0.00 -16.71
N GLY A 73 -7.23 -1.08 -17.46
CA GLY A 73 -6.16 -1.20 -18.46
C GLY A 73 -4.74 -1.17 -17.88
N LEU A 74 -4.60 -1.48 -16.59
CA LEU A 74 -3.30 -1.45 -15.90
C LEU A 74 -2.58 -2.79 -16.02
N PRO A 75 -1.26 -2.80 -16.22
CA PRO A 75 -0.46 -4.00 -15.98
C PRO A 75 -0.58 -4.37 -14.50
N PHE A 76 -0.63 -5.65 -14.18
CA PHE A 76 -0.68 -6.12 -12.80
C PHE A 76 0.22 -7.32 -12.59
N PHE A 77 0.66 -7.50 -11.35
CA PHE A 77 1.44 -8.65 -10.93
C PHE A 77 0.60 -9.55 -10.02
N VAL A 78 0.57 -10.85 -10.32
CA VAL A 78 -0.17 -11.83 -9.53
C VAL A 78 0.76 -12.48 -8.51
N GLN A 79 0.49 -12.26 -7.23
CA GLN A 79 1.10 -12.97 -6.14
C GLN A 79 0.41 -14.33 -5.95
N ARG A 80 1.14 -15.41 -6.20
CA ARG A 80 0.59 -16.77 -6.17
C ARG A 80 0.43 -17.34 -4.76
N ASP A 81 1.25 -16.87 -3.81
CA ASP A 81 1.18 -17.31 -2.42
C ASP A 81 0.27 -16.38 -1.61
N PRO A 82 -0.93 -16.85 -1.21
CA PRO A 82 -1.88 -16.02 -0.47
C PRO A 82 -1.42 -15.69 0.97
N GLY A 83 -0.50 -16.47 1.53
CA GLY A 83 0.08 -16.24 2.84
C GLY A 83 1.35 -15.39 2.82
N ALA A 84 1.78 -14.92 1.63
CA ALA A 84 3.01 -14.16 1.51
C ALA A 84 2.94 -12.84 2.28
N SER A 85 3.98 -12.57 3.07
CA SER A 85 4.15 -11.28 3.73
C SER A 85 4.29 -10.15 2.71
N ILE A 86 4.04 -8.91 3.14
CA ILE A 86 4.29 -7.73 2.31
C ILE A 86 5.74 -7.69 1.80
N LEU A 87 6.70 -8.12 2.62
CA LEU A 87 8.12 -8.15 2.25
C LEU A 87 8.42 -9.16 1.15
N ASN A 88 7.71 -10.29 1.16
CA ASN A 88 7.81 -11.28 0.08
C ASN A 88 7.25 -10.72 -1.24
N GLY A 89 6.13 -10.00 -1.18
CA GLY A 89 5.58 -9.30 -2.34
C GLY A 89 6.55 -8.27 -2.92
N ILE A 90 7.15 -7.43 -2.08
CA ILE A 90 8.18 -6.46 -2.48
C ILE A 90 9.36 -7.15 -3.17
N TYR A 91 9.83 -8.26 -2.60
CA TYR A 91 10.91 -9.04 -3.19
C TYR A 91 10.54 -9.66 -4.54
N ASN A 92 9.32 -10.16 -4.68
CA ASN A 92 8.87 -10.83 -5.91
C ASN A 92 8.80 -9.88 -7.12
N VAL A 93 8.52 -8.60 -6.88
CA VAL A 93 8.52 -7.58 -7.94
C VAL A 93 9.88 -6.95 -8.21
N ARG A 94 10.94 -7.35 -7.51
CA ARG A 94 12.27 -6.70 -7.59
C ARG A 94 12.89 -6.63 -8.98
N LYS A 95 12.59 -7.59 -9.85
CA LYS A 95 13.08 -7.58 -11.24
C LYS A 95 12.44 -6.48 -12.09
N ALA A 96 11.32 -5.93 -11.65
CA ALA A 96 10.60 -4.85 -12.30
C ALA A 96 10.81 -3.48 -11.60
N TRP A 97 11.70 -3.41 -10.58
CA TRP A 97 12.05 -2.12 -9.98
C TRP A 97 12.68 -1.20 -11.01
N GLY A 98 12.12 0.00 -11.16
CA GLY A 98 12.58 1.01 -12.11
C GLY A 98 13.72 1.86 -11.58
N GLY A 99 14.13 2.86 -12.34
CA GLY A 99 15.12 3.85 -11.89
C GLY A 99 14.71 4.55 -10.61
N ARG A 100 13.40 4.66 -10.39
CA ARG A 100 12.75 5.07 -9.15
C ARG A 100 11.54 4.19 -8.92
N THR A 101 11.40 3.70 -7.71
CA THR A 101 10.34 2.77 -7.33
C THR A 101 9.61 3.26 -6.09
N VAL A 102 8.29 3.18 -6.12
CA VAL A 102 7.42 3.41 -4.97
C VAL A 102 6.69 2.11 -4.67
N ILE A 103 6.71 1.69 -3.40
CA ILE A 103 5.87 0.62 -2.87
C ILE A 103 4.79 1.28 -2.04
N ALA A 104 3.54 1.16 -2.44
CA ALA A 104 2.38 1.69 -1.74
C ALA A 104 1.51 0.55 -1.21
N LEU A 105 0.94 0.68 -0.01
CA LEU A 105 -0.01 -0.30 0.51
C LEU A 105 -1.37 -0.12 -0.18
N GLY A 106 -1.98 -1.21 -0.63
CA GLY A 106 -3.20 -1.16 -1.43
C GLY A 106 -4.49 -1.05 -0.63
N ASP A 107 -4.40 -1.10 0.70
CA ASP A 107 -5.50 -0.97 1.66
C ASP A 107 -5.58 0.41 2.32
N VAL A 108 -4.78 1.35 1.84
CA VAL A 108 -4.70 2.73 2.33
C VAL A 108 -5.53 3.67 1.46
N VAL A 109 -6.32 4.51 2.09
CA VAL A 109 -7.01 5.63 1.45
C VAL A 109 -6.04 6.82 1.38
N TYR A 110 -5.36 6.95 0.26
CA TYR A 110 -4.40 8.03 0.03
C TYR A 110 -5.08 9.37 -0.22
N SER A 111 -4.47 10.44 0.27
CA SER A 111 -4.70 11.79 -0.23
C SER A 111 -3.91 12.01 -1.53
N ARG A 112 -4.35 12.99 -2.33
CA ARG A 112 -3.61 13.46 -3.51
C ARG A 112 -2.23 13.99 -3.13
N ALA A 113 -2.13 14.71 -2.01
CA ALA A 113 -0.88 15.28 -1.51
C ALA A 113 0.13 14.18 -1.16
N THR A 114 -0.28 13.15 -0.42
CA THR A 114 0.59 12.01 -0.06
C THR A 114 1.01 11.21 -1.30
N ALA A 115 0.10 10.89 -2.22
CA ALA A 115 0.46 10.21 -3.47
C ALA A 115 1.52 10.99 -4.25
N ARG A 116 1.34 12.31 -4.38
CA ARG A 116 2.32 13.20 -5.03
C ARG A 116 3.66 13.23 -4.30
N MET A 117 3.64 13.33 -2.97
CA MET A 117 4.85 13.31 -2.14
C MET A 117 5.65 12.02 -2.36
N MET A 118 4.99 10.86 -2.38
CA MET A 118 5.62 9.56 -2.62
C MET A 118 6.23 9.44 -4.01
N VAL A 119 5.54 9.95 -5.04
CA VAL A 119 6.02 9.93 -6.43
C VAL A 119 7.16 10.92 -6.63
N MET A 120 7.15 12.07 -6.00
CA MET A 120 8.10 13.15 -6.24
C MET A 120 9.40 13.06 -5.43
N THR A 121 9.45 12.27 -4.35
CA THR A 121 10.67 12.16 -3.55
C THR A 121 11.84 11.56 -4.34
N GLY A 122 13.05 12.09 -4.16
CA GLY A 122 14.29 11.57 -4.72
C GLY A 122 15.11 10.71 -3.76
N GLN A 123 14.62 10.52 -2.55
CA GLN A 123 15.36 9.88 -1.46
C GLN A 123 14.84 8.47 -1.17
N PHE A 124 15.62 7.69 -0.42
CA PHE A 124 15.18 6.43 0.15
C PHE A 124 14.36 6.74 1.41
N GLU A 125 13.03 6.73 1.28
CA GLU A 125 12.11 7.18 2.33
C GLU A 125 11.01 6.16 2.61
N MET A 126 10.64 6.03 3.88
CA MET A 126 9.42 5.38 4.33
C MET A 126 8.41 6.45 4.74
N PHE A 127 7.19 6.30 4.28
CA PHE A 127 6.09 7.21 4.57
C PHE A 127 5.29 6.65 5.73
N GLU A 128 5.23 7.40 6.83
CA GLU A 128 4.48 6.98 8.01
C GLU A 128 3.77 8.15 8.69
N ARG A 129 2.66 7.85 9.35
CA ARG A 129 2.03 8.77 10.29
C ARG A 129 2.70 8.60 11.64
N PRO A 130 3.28 9.67 12.22
CA PRO A 130 3.78 9.61 13.59
C PRO A 130 2.62 9.62 14.59
N GLY A 131 2.82 8.98 15.74
CA GLY A 131 1.86 8.99 16.84
C GLY A 131 0.64 8.08 16.65
N GLU A 132 -0.50 8.52 17.13
CA GLU A 132 -1.74 7.74 17.07
C GLU A 132 -2.26 7.60 15.65
N ASN A 133 -2.63 6.39 15.29
CA ASN A 133 -3.38 6.10 14.08
C ASN A 133 -4.77 6.75 14.18
N LEU A 134 -5.20 7.44 13.13
CA LEU A 134 -6.47 8.17 13.11
C LEU A 134 -7.67 7.24 13.27
N THR A 135 -7.55 6.00 12.82
CA THR A 135 -8.66 5.05 12.75
C THR A 135 -8.77 4.16 13.97
N THR A 136 -7.65 3.82 14.61
CA THR A 136 -7.64 2.83 15.68
C THR A 136 -7.25 3.39 17.05
N GLY A 137 -6.78 4.64 17.12
CA GLY A 137 -6.17 5.19 18.34
C GLY A 137 -4.93 4.44 18.79
N ASN A 138 -4.38 3.59 17.92
CA ASN A 138 -3.19 2.81 18.22
C ASN A 138 -1.98 3.75 18.35
N PRO A 139 -1.22 3.71 19.47
CA PRO A 139 -0.08 4.62 19.67
C PRO A 139 1.12 4.33 18.77
N TYR A 140 1.06 3.31 17.92
CA TYR A 140 2.15 2.95 17.03
C TYR A 140 2.05 3.68 15.69
N PRO A 141 3.18 4.18 15.15
CA PRO A 141 3.21 4.82 13.84
C PRO A 141 2.66 3.91 12.74
N GLU A 142 1.76 4.43 11.90
CA GLU A 142 1.23 3.72 10.73
C GLU A 142 2.12 3.96 9.52
N ARG A 143 2.33 2.93 8.71
CA ARG A 143 3.24 2.97 7.54
C ARG A 143 2.46 2.72 6.27
N PHE A 144 2.60 3.63 5.33
CA PHE A 144 1.83 3.66 4.09
C PHE A 144 2.60 3.16 2.86
N GLY A 145 3.93 3.15 2.94
CA GLY A 145 4.77 2.68 1.85
C GLY A 145 6.20 3.16 1.95
N LEU A 146 6.97 2.91 0.89
CA LEU A 146 8.33 3.38 0.77
C LEU A 146 8.67 3.78 -0.67
N ALA A 147 9.61 4.72 -0.84
CA ALA A 147 10.18 5.10 -2.12
C ALA A 147 11.70 4.93 -2.10
N PHE A 148 12.27 4.52 -3.23
CA PHE A 148 13.71 4.31 -3.39
C PHE A 148 14.14 4.45 -4.85
N SER A 149 15.44 4.69 -5.04
CA SER A 149 16.07 4.81 -6.36
C SER A 149 16.81 3.54 -6.75
N GLY A 150 17.31 3.47 -7.98
CA GLY A 150 18.18 2.39 -8.42
C GLY A 150 19.45 2.21 -7.57
N LEU A 151 19.92 3.29 -6.92
CA LEU A 151 21.07 3.24 -6.02
C LEU A 151 20.80 2.45 -4.74
N ASP A 152 19.52 2.36 -4.34
CA ASP A 152 19.08 1.72 -3.10
C ASP A 152 18.70 0.25 -3.30
N HIS A 153 18.58 -0.20 -4.57
CA HIS A 153 18.15 -1.57 -4.91
C HIS A 153 18.99 -2.64 -4.21
N ALA A 154 20.31 -2.48 -4.24
CA ALA A 154 21.22 -3.47 -3.63
C ALA A 154 21.02 -3.56 -2.11
N ALA A 155 20.90 -2.41 -1.43
CA ALA A 155 20.69 -2.37 0.02
C ALA A 155 19.35 -2.99 0.43
N LEU A 156 18.29 -2.69 -0.31
CA LEU A 156 16.95 -3.24 -0.05
C LEU A 156 16.92 -4.75 -0.35
N ALA A 157 17.50 -5.19 -1.48
CA ALA A 157 17.56 -6.59 -1.84
C ALA A 157 18.38 -7.40 -0.81
N GLU A 158 19.53 -6.91 -0.37
CA GLU A 158 20.36 -7.54 0.68
C GLU A 158 19.54 -7.83 1.94
N VAL A 159 18.74 -6.88 2.41
CA VAL A 159 17.90 -7.05 3.60
C VAL A 159 16.81 -8.09 3.34
N LEU A 160 16.12 -8.01 2.20
CA LEU A 160 15.04 -8.94 1.85
C LEU A 160 15.55 -10.37 1.60
N GLU A 161 16.82 -10.55 1.24
CA GLU A 161 17.45 -11.85 0.98
C GLU A 161 17.99 -12.53 2.25
N ARG A 162 18.04 -11.84 3.39
CA ARG A 162 18.48 -12.42 4.67
C ARG A 162 17.62 -13.66 4.99
N PRO A 163 18.24 -14.77 5.43
CA PRO A 163 17.52 -15.99 5.80
C PRO A 163 16.37 -15.70 6.79
N GLY A 164 15.18 -16.16 6.45
CA GLY A 164 13.99 -16.01 7.28
C GLY A 164 13.34 -14.62 7.26
N PHE A 165 14.02 -13.58 6.81
CA PHE A 165 13.53 -12.19 6.94
C PHE A 165 12.19 -11.96 6.21
N ARG A 166 12.07 -12.35 4.92
CA ARG A 166 10.85 -12.10 4.14
C ARG A 166 9.76 -13.18 4.32
N ASN A 167 10.14 -14.34 4.82
CA ASN A 167 9.22 -15.49 4.91
C ASN A 167 8.46 -15.56 6.23
N HIS A 168 8.77 -14.69 7.17
CA HIS A 168 8.06 -14.63 8.44
C HIS A 168 6.74 -13.88 8.24
N SER A 169 5.60 -14.51 8.56
CA SER A 169 4.25 -13.94 8.38
C SER A 169 4.07 -12.58 9.09
N ASP A 170 4.75 -12.41 10.22
CA ASP A 170 4.66 -11.21 11.04
C ASP A 170 5.60 -10.08 10.58
N HIS A 171 6.47 -10.34 9.59
CA HIS A 171 7.36 -9.31 9.10
C HIS A 171 6.63 -8.29 8.21
N LYS A 172 6.62 -7.06 8.67
CA LYS A 172 5.97 -5.89 8.07
C LYS A 172 7.01 -4.81 7.72
N LEU A 173 6.55 -3.69 7.18
CA LEU A 173 7.40 -2.55 6.86
C LEU A 173 8.22 -2.03 8.05
N ILE A 174 7.74 -2.20 9.30
CA ILE A 174 8.53 -1.85 10.50
C ILE A 174 9.87 -2.60 10.57
N HIS A 175 9.90 -3.86 10.14
CA HIS A 175 11.13 -4.66 10.17
C HIS A 175 12.12 -4.17 9.10
N LEU A 176 11.63 -3.70 7.94
CA LEU A 176 12.47 -3.01 6.97
C LEU A 176 13.05 -1.71 7.53
N LYS A 177 12.22 -0.89 8.21
CA LYS A 177 12.67 0.34 8.87
C LYS A 177 13.84 0.05 9.83
N THR A 178 13.68 -0.97 10.66
CA THR A 178 14.72 -1.38 11.61
C THR A 178 15.97 -1.90 10.91
N ALA A 179 15.82 -2.75 9.91
CA ALA A 179 16.95 -3.37 9.20
C ALA A 179 17.74 -2.38 8.32
N LEU A 180 17.10 -1.28 7.90
CA LEU A 180 17.66 -0.21 7.07
C LEU A 180 17.94 1.07 7.89
N ALA A 181 17.96 0.98 9.21
CA ALA A 181 18.25 2.14 10.07
C ALA A 181 19.56 2.84 9.66
N GLY A 182 19.51 4.16 9.55
CA GLY A 182 20.62 5.00 9.06
C GLY A 182 20.75 5.11 7.54
N ARG A 183 19.99 4.32 6.76
CA ARG A 183 19.93 4.43 5.29
C ARG A 183 18.55 4.91 4.79
N LEU A 184 17.51 4.61 5.53
CA LEU A 184 16.11 4.92 5.22
C LEU A 184 15.67 6.13 6.04
N ALA A 185 15.30 7.21 5.37
CA ALA A 185 14.68 8.37 6.00
C ALA A 185 13.19 8.11 6.30
N ILE A 186 12.63 8.85 7.25
CA ILE A 186 11.20 8.81 7.54
C ILE A 186 10.59 10.12 7.05
N ARG A 187 9.55 9.98 6.23
CA ARG A 187 8.71 11.10 5.78
C ARG A 187 7.37 11.03 6.49
N GLU A 188 7.10 12.03 7.29
CA GLU A 188 5.82 12.13 8.01
C GLU A 188 4.66 12.46 7.08
N VAL A 189 3.55 11.76 7.28
CA VAL A 189 2.26 11.98 6.60
C VAL A 189 1.29 12.53 7.64
N THR A 190 0.80 13.75 7.43
CA THR A 190 -0.04 14.47 8.41
C THR A 190 -1.46 14.77 7.91
N ASP A 191 -1.76 14.39 6.65
CA ASP A 191 -3.09 14.54 6.07
C ASP A 191 -4.03 13.37 6.44
N TYR A 192 -5.16 13.22 5.76
CA TYR A 192 -6.14 12.16 6.05
C TYR A 192 -5.75 10.76 5.54
N THR A 193 -4.58 10.60 4.89
CA THR A 193 -4.13 9.28 4.41
C THR A 193 -4.09 8.28 5.54
N ASP A 194 -4.88 7.22 5.46
CA ASP A 194 -4.96 6.20 6.50
C ASP A 194 -5.51 4.88 5.97
N ASP A 195 -5.42 3.81 6.76
CA ASP A 195 -5.96 2.51 6.42
C ASP A 195 -7.18 2.15 7.30
N VAL A 196 -7.80 1.00 7.00
CA VAL A 196 -9.00 0.51 7.71
C VAL A 196 -8.70 -0.89 8.23
N ASP A 197 -8.20 -0.98 9.44
CA ASP A 197 -7.68 -2.24 10.00
C ASP A 197 -8.60 -2.93 11.01
N THR A 198 -9.57 -2.21 11.59
CA THR A 198 -10.46 -2.73 12.63
C THR A 198 -11.94 -2.54 12.27
N GLU A 199 -12.80 -3.20 13.04
CA GLU A 199 -14.25 -3.03 12.89
C GLU A 199 -14.70 -1.61 13.25
N GLU A 200 -14.12 -1.02 14.27
CA GLU A 200 -14.34 0.37 14.68
C GLU A 200 -13.92 1.31 13.56
N ALA A 201 -12.74 1.10 12.99
CA ALA A 201 -12.24 1.88 11.86
C ALA A 201 -13.19 1.82 10.66
N LEU A 202 -13.71 0.61 10.34
CA LEU A 202 -14.67 0.46 9.25
C LEU A 202 -15.98 1.20 9.49
N LYS A 203 -16.48 1.19 10.73
CA LYS A 203 -17.76 1.81 11.08
C LYS A 203 -17.67 3.33 11.27
N GLU A 204 -16.64 3.80 11.96
CA GLU A 204 -16.54 5.18 12.40
C GLU A 204 -15.68 6.06 11.48
N TRP A 205 -14.53 5.54 11.06
CA TRP A 205 -13.55 6.33 10.33
C TRP A 205 -13.65 6.21 8.82
N PHE A 206 -13.99 5.04 8.29
CA PHE A 206 -14.11 4.88 6.85
C PHE A 206 -15.11 5.84 6.20
N PRO A 207 -16.29 6.16 6.80
CA PRO A 207 -17.16 7.21 6.29
C PRO A 207 -16.49 8.59 6.24
N ARG A 208 -15.63 8.93 7.22
CA ARG A 208 -14.86 10.18 7.25
C ARG A 208 -13.78 10.21 6.19
N LEU A 209 -13.05 9.09 6.02
CA LEU A 209 -12.07 8.94 4.94
C LEU A 209 -12.72 9.08 3.56
N LYS A 210 -13.91 8.49 3.37
CA LYS A 210 -14.69 8.65 2.13
C LYS A 210 -15.07 10.11 1.89
N ALA A 211 -15.54 10.81 2.91
CA ALA A 211 -15.92 12.22 2.80
C ALA A 211 -14.69 13.10 2.46
N ALA A 212 -13.56 12.88 3.12
CA ALA A 212 -12.32 13.58 2.82
C ALA A 212 -11.80 13.26 1.40
N ALA A 213 -11.88 11.99 0.98
CA ALA A 213 -11.49 11.58 -0.35
C ALA A 213 -12.36 12.18 -1.46
N ALA A 214 -13.63 12.48 -1.18
CA ALA A 214 -14.52 13.14 -2.14
C ALA A 214 -14.16 14.60 -2.41
N VAL A 215 -13.45 15.26 -1.50
CA VAL A 215 -12.98 16.65 -1.69
C VAL A 215 -11.73 16.69 -2.60
N ASP A 216 -11.01 15.58 -2.72
CA ASP A 216 -9.79 15.43 -3.50
C ASP A 216 -10.07 15.02 -4.98
N THR A 217 -11.33 14.92 -5.37
CA THR A 217 -11.74 14.67 -6.76
C THR A 217 -11.93 15.98 -7.52
#